data_2229dddf080ad43b323668a444844555
#
_entry.id   2229dddf080ad43b323668a444844555
#
_cell.length_a   1.000
_cell.length_b   1.000
_cell.length_c   1.000
_cell.angle_alpha   90.00
_cell.angle_beta   90.00
_cell.angle_gamma   90.00
#
_symmetry.space_group_name_H-M   'P 1'
#
loop_
_entity.id
_entity.type
_entity.pdbx_description
1 polymer ?
#
loop_
_entity_poly.entity_id
_entity_poly.type
_entity_poly.pdbx_seq_one_letter_code
_entity_poly.pdbx_strand_id
1 'polypeptide(L)'
;LAAEATTTVQPDQSNDESGKTSEPSASGTTSTTTPQQKPVSDQEREFLAPFRGTPIDSTELYSPPLALKIDNAPTALPQQGLQDADIVFEELVEGGLTRFLAIFHSQIPASVGPIRSGRSTDIPLLMPFDGALFGWSGSNWAFRKLLDTVAITDVGLYRNPSHYWRQTERISPSNLWVRASQLFNKEAHDPHSSEPLWPYELPEETTSGPSREIKGVKVDWGSTKVEHLWDAARSGWARSQNDDPHVVLDLKGEQHELAPENLIIQFTKYVLTNEEDVNGARIPLGLVSEGSGTALILKDGGLIEGRWIKANVTVHTDFFDNQGRLIAMSPGSTWVLLAPRDSVEILEIDD
;
A
#
# COMPACT_ATOMS: atom_id res chain seq x y z
N LEU A 1 19.99 37.29 -33.95
CA LEU A 1 19.47 38.66 -34.06
C LEU A 1 18.64 38.94 -32.82
N ALA A 2 19.25 39.56 -31.82
CA ALA A 2 19.21 40.96 -31.36
C ALA A 2 17.84 41.32 -30.75
N ALA A 3 17.65 41.96 -29.61
CA ALA A 3 18.51 42.54 -28.59
C ALA A 3 17.61 42.91 -27.40
N GLU A 4 18.20 42.89 -26.24
CA GLU A 4 18.09 43.67 -25.02
C GLU A 4 17.04 44.78 -24.89
N ALA A 5 16.44 44.86 -23.66
CA ALA A 5 16.47 46.12 -22.89
C ALA A 5 16.11 45.89 -21.42
N THR A 6 17.10 46.15 -20.60
CA THR A 6 17.10 46.36 -19.15
C THR A 6 16.49 47.71 -18.80
N THR A 7 15.69 47.82 -17.72
CA THR A 7 15.56 49.07 -16.98
C THR A 7 15.37 48.82 -15.49
N THR A 8 16.38 49.18 -14.73
CA THR A 8 16.47 49.31 -13.27
C THR A 8 15.99 50.70 -12.86
N VAL A 9 15.19 50.84 -11.81
CA VAL A 9 15.13 52.07 -10.99
C VAL A 9 14.80 51.68 -9.54
N GLN A 10 15.71 52.02 -8.64
CA GLN A 10 15.58 52.24 -7.19
C GLN A 10 15.87 53.71 -6.93
N PRO A 11 15.81 54.24 -5.69
CA PRO A 11 14.75 54.31 -4.66
C PRO A 11 14.45 55.76 -4.28
N ASP A 12 13.51 56.07 -3.39
CA ASP A 12 13.59 57.29 -2.59
C ASP A 12 13.01 57.12 -1.18
N GLN A 13 13.74 57.67 -0.20
CA GLN A 13 13.45 57.76 1.22
C GLN A 13 12.92 59.17 1.56
N SER A 14 12.13 59.28 2.63
CA SER A 14 12.22 60.34 3.68
C SER A 14 11.01 60.23 4.63
N ASN A 15 11.20 59.97 5.92
CA ASN A 15 11.20 60.86 7.12
C ASN A 15 10.01 61.87 7.17
N ASP A 16 9.28 62.08 8.25
CA ASP A 16 9.60 62.31 9.65
C ASP A 16 8.34 62.61 10.51
N GLU A 17 8.47 62.31 11.81
CA GLU A 17 8.04 63.01 13.04
C GLU A 17 6.56 63.17 13.48
N SER A 18 6.35 62.63 14.66
CA SER A 18 5.91 63.20 15.95
C SER A 18 4.46 63.64 16.18
N GLY A 19 3.93 63.22 17.35
CA GLY A 19 2.80 63.89 18.03
C GLY A 19 2.13 63.11 19.14
N LYS A 20 2.51 63.39 20.32
CA LYS A 20 2.13 62.98 21.67
C LYS A 20 0.64 63.05 22.07
N THR A 21 0.32 62.17 23.06
CA THR A 21 -0.50 62.29 24.30
C THR A 21 -2.01 62.14 24.21
N SER A 22 -2.55 61.13 24.91
CA SER A 22 -3.20 61.20 26.25
C SER A 22 -4.01 59.91 26.54
N GLU A 23 -3.72 59.28 27.66
CA GLU A 23 -4.65 58.41 28.39
C GLU A 23 -5.75 59.27 29.09
N PRO A 24 -6.89 58.67 29.58
CA PRO A 24 -6.97 57.50 30.44
C PRO A 24 -8.27 56.69 30.41
N SER A 25 -8.24 55.61 31.15
CA SER A 25 -9.26 55.00 32.03
C SER A 25 -10.03 53.75 31.57
N ALA A 26 -9.63 52.67 32.19
CA ALA A 26 -10.32 51.54 32.78
C ALA A 26 -11.73 51.14 32.33
N SER A 27 -11.83 49.92 31.81
CA SER A 27 -12.95 49.02 32.09
C SER A 27 -12.48 47.56 31.97
N GLY A 28 -12.66 46.79 33.05
CA GLY A 28 -12.21 45.44 33.17
C GLY A 28 -12.89 44.47 32.19
N THR A 29 -12.09 43.67 31.58
CA THR A 29 -12.54 42.47 30.84
C THR A 29 -11.75 41.29 31.34
N THR A 30 -12.45 40.34 31.92
CA THR A 30 -11.98 39.05 32.39
C THR A 30 -11.27 38.32 31.26
N SER A 31 -9.95 38.20 31.35
CA SER A 31 -9.14 37.34 30.43
C SER A 31 -9.40 35.88 30.77
N THR A 32 -10.14 35.22 29.91
CA THR A 32 -10.17 33.76 29.87
C THR A 32 -8.83 33.31 29.25
N THR A 33 -7.94 32.84 30.11
CA THR A 33 -6.66 32.26 29.70
C THR A 33 -6.94 30.93 29.02
N THR A 34 -6.88 30.91 27.70
CA THR A 34 -6.77 29.67 26.92
C THR A 34 -5.47 28.97 27.34
N PRO A 35 -5.46 27.68 27.67
CA PRO A 35 -4.22 26.99 27.98
C PRO A 35 -3.33 27.03 26.71
N GLN A 36 -2.19 27.70 26.79
CA GLN A 36 -1.14 27.54 25.79
C GLN A 36 -0.65 26.08 25.88
N GLN A 37 -0.92 25.29 24.86
CA GLN A 37 -0.25 24.01 24.65
C GLN A 37 1.25 24.27 24.60
N LYS A 38 1.98 23.64 25.51
CA LYS A 38 3.42 23.58 25.48
C LYS A 38 3.86 23.04 24.10
N PRO A 39 4.84 23.66 23.43
CA PRO A 39 5.39 23.04 22.22
C PRO A 39 5.98 21.67 22.62
N VAL A 40 5.47 20.62 22.01
CA VAL A 40 6.04 19.27 22.11
C VAL A 40 7.47 19.37 21.64
N SER A 41 8.44 18.95 22.47
CA SER A 41 9.85 18.94 22.09
C SER A 41 10.04 17.95 20.94
N ASP A 42 10.91 18.26 19.96
CA ASP A 42 11.23 17.39 18.83
C ASP A 42 11.78 15.99 19.25
N GLN A 43 11.97 15.74 20.53
CA GLN A 43 12.41 14.47 21.11
C GLN A 43 11.26 13.48 21.41
N GLU A 44 10.02 13.84 21.24
CA GLU A 44 8.85 12.97 21.52
C GLU A 44 7.94 12.75 20.30
N ARG A 45 8.41 13.05 19.09
CA ARG A 45 7.68 12.65 17.88
C ARG A 45 7.94 11.18 17.65
N GLU A 46 6.96 10.37 17.95
CA GLU A 46 6.92 8.97 17.55
C GLU A 46 6.90 8.91 16.01
N PHE A 47 7.88 8.22 15.42
CA PHE A 47 7.90 8.02 13.98
C PHE A 47 6.91 6.93 13.61
N LEU A 48 6.12 7.15 12.55
CA LEU A 48 5.17 6.19 12.05
C LEU A 48 5.68 5.53 10.77
N ALA A 49 5.49 4.21 10.67
CA ALA A 49 5.78 3.44 9.48
C ALA A 49 4.94 3.98 8.31
N PRO A 50 5.56 4.40 7.20
CA PRO A 50 4.87 5.12 6.11
C PRO A 50 3.78 4.28 5.42
N PHE A 51 3.90 2.95 5.44
CA PHE A 51 2.95 2.06 4.79
C PHE A 51 2.07 1.27 5.76
N ARG A 52 2.15 1.58 7.08
CA ARG A 52 1.41 0.88 8.12
C ARG A 52 0.81 1.80 9.18
N GLY A 53 1.33 3.03 9.35
CA GLY A 53 0.85 4.00 10.34
C GLY A 53 1.11 3.59 11.80
N THR A 54 1.89 2.54 12.06
CA THR A 54 2.28 2.07 13.39
C THR A 54 3.64 2.66 13.79
N PRO A 55 3.96 2.76 15.10
CA PRO A 55 5.28 3.22 15.53
C PRO A 55 6.43 2.42 14.91
N ILE A 56 7.50 3.12 14.51
CA ILE A 56 8.69 2.54 13.89
C ILE A 56 9.96 3.22 14.40
N ASP A 57 11.10 2.53 14.37
CA ASP A 57 12.40 3.12 14.65
C ASP A 57 12.79 4.11 13.53
N SER A 58 13.34 5.26 13.91
CA SER A 58 13.75 6.31 12.96
C SER A 58 14.77 5.84 11.90
N THR A 59 15.57 4.82 12.21
CA THR A 59 16.55 4.25 11.28
C THR A 59 15.90 3.46 10.15
N GLU A 60 14.71 2.92 10.35
CA GLU A 60 13.98 2.12 9.36
C GLU A 60 13.20 2.98 8.37
N LEU A 61 12.89 4.25 8.72
CA LEU A 61 12.18 5.20 7.85
C LEU A 61 12.86 5.44 6.49
N TYR A 62 14.19 5.33 6.47
CA TYR A 62 14.99 5.66 5.29
C TYR A 62 15.40 4.42 4.47
N SER A 63 14.71 3.32 4.67
CA SER A 63 14.93 2.10 3.89
C SER A 63 14.03 2.07 2.66
N PRO A 64 14.51 1.53 1.51
CA PRO A 64 13.63 1.28 0.37
C PRO A 64 12.63 0.17 0.70
N PRO A 65 11.41 0.18 0.15
CA PRO A 65 10.49 -0.93 0.33
C PRO A 65 10.95 -2.17 -0.46
N LEU A 66 10.78 -3.35 0.14
CA LEU A 66 10.94 -4.64 -0.54
C LEU A 66 9.57 -5.13 -1.03
N ALA A 67 9.40 -5.19 -2.32
CA ALA A 67 8.21 -5.73 -2.97
C ALA A 67 8.47 -7.17 -3.43
N LEU A 68 7.60 -8.10 -3.07
CA LEU A 68 7.73 -9.51 -3.44
C LEU A 68 6.48 -10.00 -4.16
N LYS A 69 6.68 -10.67 -5.32
CA LYS A 69 5.58 -11.32 -6.03
C LYS A 69 5.33 -12.70 -5.47
N ILE A 70 4.18 -12.90 -4.83
CA ILE A 70 3.81 -14.11 -4.10
C ILE A 70 2.71 -14.87 -4.84
N ASP A 71 2.85 -16.18 -4.91
CA ASP A 71 1.89 -17.09 -5.50
C ASP A 71 0.64 -17.24 -4.61
N ASN A 72 -0.53 -17.32 -5.24
CA ASN A 72 -1.81 -17.59 -4.56
C ASN A 72 -2.61 -18.73 -5.21
N ALA A 73 -1.96 -19.58 -6.01
CA ALA A 73 -2.58 -20.81 -6.48
C ALA A 73 -2.89 -21.75 -5.30
N PRO A 74 -3.87 -22.65 -5.39
CA PRO A 74 -4.17 -23.61 -4.30
C PRO A 74 -2.94 -24.40 -3.82
N THR A 75 -2.00 -24.71 -4.71
CA THR A 75 -0.73 -25.40 -4.37
C THR A 75 0.29 -24.51 -3.66
N ALA A 76 0.05 -23.20 -3.60
CA ALA A 76 0.91 -22.25 -2.90
C ALA A 76 0.59 -22.14 -1.41
N LEU A 77 -0.61 -22.56 -1.01
CA LEU A 77 -1.06 -22.48 0.38
C LEU A 77 -0.43 -23.59 1.25
N PRO A 78 -0.13 -23.31 2.53
CA PRO A 78 -0.03 -21.98 3.11
C PRO A 78 1.22 -21.25 2.63
N GLN A 79 1.15 -19.90 2.46
CA GLN A 79 2.32 -19.07 2.22
C GLN A 79 3.11 -18.88 3.53
N GLN A 80 4.31 -18.30 3.42
CA GLN A 80 5.14 -17.95 4.58
C GLN A 80 5.55 -16.47 4.50
N GLY A 81 5.47 -15.77 5.62
CA GLY A 81 5.93 -14.39 5.76
C GLY A 81 4.98 -13.32 5.20
N LEU A 82 3.83 -13.71 4.65
CA LEU A 82 2.87 -12.76 4.05
C LEU A 82 2.18 -11.88 5.12
N GLN A 83 2.02 -12.37 6.35
CA GLN A 83 1.45 -11.64 7.48
C GLN A 83 2.29 -10.41 7.90
N ASP A 84 3.56 -10.37 7.53
CA ASP A 84 4.48 -9.28 7.88
C ASP A 84 4.44 -8.13 6.85
N ALA A 85 3.70 -8.30 5.74
CA ALA A 85 3.57 -7.26 4.72
C ALA A 85 2.77 -6.06 5.23
N ASP A 86 3.25 -4.85 4.90
CA ASP A 86 2.55 -3.60 5.20
C ASP A 86 1.38 -3.37 4.25
N ILE A 87 1.61 -3.60 2.95
CA ILE A 87 0.59 -3.50 1.92
C ILE A 87 0.61 -4.76 1.05
N VAL A 88 -0.57 -5.28 0.72
CA VAL A 88 -0.71 -6.38 -0.24
C VAL A 88 -1.69 -5.98 -1.34
N PHE A 89 -1.22 -5.97 -2.58
CA PHE A 89 -2.10 -5.86 -3.74
C PHE A 89 -2.44 -7.27 -4.23
N GLU A 90 -3.74 -7.58 -4.33
CA GLU A 90 -4.24 -8.81 -4.94
C GLU A 90 -4.74 -8.51 -6.35
N GLU A 91 -4.17 -9.16 -7.35
CA GLU A 91 -4.49 -8.95 -8.77
C GLU A 91 -4.91 -10.24 -9.47
N LEU A 92 -5.81 -10.11 -10.44
CA LEU A 92 -6.20 -11.19 -11.33
C LEU A 92 -5.04 -11.56 -12.27
N VAL A 93 -4.76 -12.86 -12.35
CA VAL A 93 -3.82 -13.44 -13.31
C VAL A 93 -4.54 -14.47 -14.19
N GLU A 94 -3.80 -15.28 -14.94
CA GLU A 94 -4.34 -16.25 -15.87
C GLU A 94 -5.23 -17.29 -15.15
N GLY A 95 -6.28 -17.73 -15.83
CA GLY A 95 -7.15 -18.80 -15.39
C GLY A 95 -8.08 -18.44 -14.21
N GLY A 96 -8.31 -17.17 -13.95
CA GLY A 96 -9.13 -16.73 -12.81
C GLY A 96 -8.46 -16.95 -11.46
N LEU A 97 -7.14 -17.14 -11.46
CA LEU A 97 -6.31 -17.14 -10.26
C LEU A 97 -5.90 -15.72 -9.88
N THR A 98 -5.43 -15.54 -8.66
CA THR A 98 -4.82 -14.28 -8.22
C THR A 98 -3.36 -14.46 -7.83
N ARG A 99 -2.62 -13.36 -7.73
CA ARG A 99 -1.31 -13.27 -7.11
C ARG A 99 -1.23 -12.05 -6.22
N PHE A 100 -0.30 -12.09 -5.28
CA PHE A 100 -0.03 -10.97 -4.40
C PHE A 100 1.24 -10.24 -4.84
N LEU A 101 1.18 -8.91 -4.85
CA LEU A 101 2.33 -8.04 -4.78
C LEU A 101 2.38 -7.52 -3.34
N ALA A 102 3.26 -8.07 -2.53
CA ALA A 102 3.39 -7.75 -1.11
C ALA A 102 4.55 -6.79 -0.88
N ILE A 103 4.28 -5.69 -0.19
CA ILE A 103 5.23 -4.62 0.12
C ILE A 103 5.62 -4.75 1.60
N PHE A 104 6.91 -4.84 1.85
CA PHE A 104 7.52 -4.95 3.17
C PHE A 104 8.41 -3.73 3.40
N HIS A 105 8.24 -3.04 4.51
CA HIS A 105 9.05 -1.89 4.90
C HIS A 105 9.23 -1.84 6.42
N SER A 106 8.14 -1.84 7.19
CA SER A 106 8.21 -1.76 8.66
C SER A 106 8.81 -3.02 9.29
N GLN A 107 8.72 -4.14 8.58
CA GLN A 107 9.31 -5.41 8.98
C GLN A 107 9.71 -6.22 7.74
N ILE A 108 10.98 -6.65 7.71
CA ILE A 108 11.49 -7.52 6.64
C ILE A 108 11.66 -8.94 7.22
N PRO A 109 10.79 -9.90 6.88
CA PRO A 109 10.90 -11.25 7.41
C PRO A 109 12.15 -11.98 6.91
N ALA A 110 12.64 -12.98 7.65
CA ALA A 110 13.83 -13.73 7.25
C ALA A 110 13.62 -14.48 5.93
N SER A 111 12.41 -15.00 5.70
CA SER A 111 12.06 -15.69 4.45
C SER A 111 10.60 -15.50 4.08
N VAL A 112 10.35 -15.44 2.76
CA VAL A 112 9.00 -15.30 2.18
C VAL A 112 8.82 -16.28 1.02
N GLY A 113 7.62 -16.80 0.87
CA GLY A 113 7.27 -17.62 -0.28
C GLY A 113 5.87 -18.25 -0.24
N PRO A 114 5.46 -18.87 -1.35
CA PRO A 114 6.22 -19.09 -2.60
C PRO A 114 6.30 -17.84 -3.47
N ILE A 115 7.49 -17.56 -4.02
CA ILE A 115 7.72 -16.44 -4.95
C ILE A 115 7.27 -16.85 -6.36
N ARG A 116 6.65 -15.91 -7.08
CA ARG A 116 6.04 -16.15 -8.37
C ARG A 116 6.45 -15.12 -9.45
N SER A 117 5.96 -15.37 -10.66
CA SER A 117 6.27 -14.51 -11.82
C SER A 117 5.59 -13.17 -11.75
N GLY A 118 6.32 -12.11 -12.09
CA GLY A 118 5.79 -10.76 -12.25
C GLY A 118 4.79 -10.66 -13.41
N ARG A 119 3.94 -9.65 -13.34
CA ARG A 119 2.95 -9.29 -14.33
C ARG A 119 3.02 -7.81 -14.65
N SER A 120 2.59 -7.42 -15.83
CA SER A 120 2.66 -6.01 -16.27
C SER A 120 1.85 -5.07 -15.38
N THR A 121 0.85 -5.58 -14.66
CA THR A 121 0.11 -4.83 -13.63
C THR A 121 1.00 -4.43 -12.43
N ASP A 122 2.07 -5.18 -12.12
CA ASP A 122 2.96 -4.86 -11.01
C ASP A 122 3.68 -3.51 -11.20
N ILE A 123 4.03 -3.17 -12.44
CA ILE A 123 4.80 -1.96 -12.74
C ILE A 123 4.11 -0.68 -12.25
N PRO A 124 2.85 -0.38 -12.66
CA PRO A 124 2.17 0.82 -12.18
C PRO A 124 1.84 0.80 -10.68
N LEU A 125 1.83 -0.37 -10.04
CA LEU A 125 1.67 -0.48 -8.59
C LEU A 125 2.98 -0.16 -7.86
N LEU A 126 4.13 -0.50 -8.45
CA LEU A 126 5.46 -0.29 -7.85
C LEU A 126 6.02 1.12 -8.09
N MET A 127 5.66 1.77 -9.20
CA MET A 127 6.21 3.08 -9.57
C MET A 127 6.06 4.18 -8.51
N PRO A 128 5.03 4.19 -7.66
CA PRO A 128 4.92 5.16 -6.56
C PRO A 128 5.90 4.95 -5.40
N PHE A 129 6.54 3.77 -5.31
CA PHE A 129 7.46 3.45 -4.23
C PHE A 129 8.89 3.80 -4.63
N ASP A 130 9.42 4.88 -4.11
CA ASP A 130 10.79 5.31 -4.42
C ASP A 130 11.81 4.25 -3.98
N GLY A 131 12.75 3.95 -4.86
CA GLY A 131 13.81 2.97 -4.60
C GLY A 131 13.34 1.52 -4.42
N ALA A 132 12.09 1.17 -4.78
CA ALA A 132 11.54 -0.17 -4.57
C ALA A 132 12.44 -1.28 -5.10
N LEU A 133 12.73 -2.26 -4.23
CA LEU A 133 13.40 -3.51 -4.58
C LEU A 133 12.34 -4.55 -4.96
N PHE A 134 12.36 -5.06 -6.21
CA PHE A 134 11.34 -5.99 -6.67
C PHE A 134 11.87 -7.42 -6.82
N GLY A 135 11.40 -8.33 -5.94
CA GLY A 135 11.72 -9.76 -5.92
C GLY A 135 10.64 -10.62 -6.58
N TRP A 136 11.03 -11.41 -7.58
CA TRP A 136 10.13 -12.21 -8.42
C TRP A 136 10.85 -13.42 -9.04
N SER A 137 10.10 -14.41 -9.56
CA SER A 137 10.69 -15.68 -10.01
C SER A 137 10.88 -15.81 -11.52
N GLY A 138 10.23 -14.98 -12.28
CA GLY A 138 10.24 -15.06 -13.74
C GLY A 138 9.08 -14.29 -14.37
N SER A 139 9.10 -14.20 -15.69
CA SER A 139 8.05 -13.55 -16.48
C SER A 139 8.23 -13.88 -17.96
N ASN A 140 7.31 -13.38 -18.78
CA ASN A 140 7.51 -13.31 -20.22
C ASN A 140 8.55 -12.22 -20.58
N TRP A 141 8.94 -12.20 -21.86
CA TRP A 141 9.95 -11.27 -22.35
C TRP A 141 9.48 -9.80 -22.31
N ALA A 142 8.20 -9.54 -22.60
CA ALA A 142 7.66 -8.19 -22.65
C ALA A 142 7.69 -7.52 -21.28
N PHE A 143 7.32 -8.25 -20.22
CA PHE A 143 7.44 -7.75 -18.84
C PHE A 143 8.89 -7.38 -18.48
N ARG A 144 9.87 -8.23 -18.81
CA ARG A 144 11.29 -7.93 -18.53
C ARG A 144 11.74 -6.65 -19.21
N LYS A 145 11.39 -6.51 -20.49
CA LYS A 145 11.71 -5.31 -21.26
C LYS A 145 11.06 -4.07 -20.65
N LEU A 146 9.83 -4.18 -20.13
CA LEU A 146 9.16 -3.08 -19.45
C LEU A 146 9.86 -2.75 -18.12
N LEU A 147 10.20 -3.76 -17.32
CA LEU A 147 10.90 -3.57 -16.04
C LEU A 147 12.26 -2.87 -16.23
N ASP A 148 12.99 -3.18 -17.31
CA ASP A 148 14.28 -2.56 -17.63
C ASP A 148 14.14 -1.05 -18.02
N THR A 149 12.93 -0.53 -18.23
CA THR A 149 12.68 0.87 -18.61
C THR A 149 12.21 1.77 -17.46
N VAL A 150 12.01 1.21 -16.27
CA VAL A 150 11.46 1.93 -15.10
C VAL A 150 12.45 1.96 -13.96
N ALA A 151 12.28 2.93 -13.04
CA ALA A 151 13.12 3.10 -11.86
C ALA A 151 12.72 2.14 -10.72
N ILE A 152 12.76 0.83 -11.00
CA ILE A 152 12.53 -0.24 -10.02
C ILE A 152 13.77 -1.13 -10.02
N THR A 153 14.32 -1.40 -8.84
CA THR A 153 15.50 -2.26 -8.72
C THR A 153 15.09 -3.73 -8.79
N ASP A 154 15.49 -4.41 -9.87
CA ASP A 154 15.25 -5.84 -10.04
C ASP A 154 16.15 -6.67 -9.11
N VAL A 155 15.58 -7.22 -8.05
CA VAL A 155 16.25 -8.15 -7.13
C VAL A 155 15.72 -9.60 -7.26
N GLY A 156 15.08 -9.92 -8.38
CA GLY A 156 14.49 -11.21 -8.65
C GLY A 156 15.49 -12.36 -8.76
N LEU A 157 14.93 -13.57 -8.92
CA LEU A 157 15.68 -14.83 -8.97
C LEU A 157 16.90 -14.81 -9.93
N TYR A 158 16.75 -14.21 -11.11
CA TYR A 158 17.82 -14.19 -12.11
C TYR A 158 18.98 -13.28 -11.75
N ARG A 159 18.72 -12.21 -11.00
CA ARG A 159 19.75 -11.26 -10.55
C ARG A 159 20.42 -11.73 -9.25
N ASN A 160 19.66 -12.41 -8.39
CA ASN A 160 20.07 -12.79 -7.04
C ASN A 160 19.86 -14.28 -6.73
N PRO A 161 20.31 -15.24 -7.59
CA PRO A 161 19.96 -16.65 -7.46
C PRO A 161 20.37 -17.28 -6.12
N SER A 162 21.42 -16.79 -5.46
CA SER A 162 21.89 -17.31 -4.16
C SER A 162 20.94 -17.02 -3.01
N HIS A 163 20.03 -16.05 -3.15
CA HIS A 163 19.04 -15.71 -2.13
C HIS A 163 17.72 -16.47 -2.28
N TYR A 164 17.57 -17.22 -3.37
CA TYR A 164 16.37 -18.02 -3.64
C TYR A 164 16.67 -19.50 -3.52
N TRP A 165 15.68 -20.27 -3.06
CA TRP A 165 15.79 -21.72 -3.03
C TRP A 165 14.42 -22.37 -3.26
N ARG A 166 14.43 -23.64 -3.68
CA ARG A 166 13.20 -24.43 -3.83
C ARG A 166 13.05 -25.38 -2.66
N GLN A 167 11.84 -25.39 -2.10
CA GLN A 167 11.45 -26.43 -1.14
C GLN A 167 11.11 -27.72 -1.91
N THR A 168 11.74 -28.81 -1.52
CA THR A 168 11.60 -30.11 -2.19
C THR A 168 10.28 -30.80 -1.89
N GLU A 169 9.68 -30.47 -0.76
CA GLU A 169 8.42 -31.01 -0.26
C GLU A 169 7.19 -30.42 -0.97
N ARG A 170 7.38 -29.33 -1.73
CA ARG A 170 6.31 -28.64 -2.44
C ARG A 170 6.40 -28.82 -3.94
N ILE A 171 5.22 -28.80 -4.58
CA ILE A 171 5.11 -28.98 -6.02
C ILE A 171 5.54 -27.71 -6.77
N SER A 172 6.43 -27.85 -7.76
CA SER A 172 6.75 -26.76 -8.69
C SER A 172 5.51 -26.37 -9.52
N PRO A 173 5.28 -25.06 -9.75
CA PRO A 173 6.16 -23.92 -9.51
C PRO A 173 5.97 -23.24 -8.14
N SER A 174 5.03 -23.68 -7.31
CA SER A 174 4.66 -23.07 -6.03
C SER A 174 5.61 -23.52 -4.88
N ASN A 175 6.90 -23.60 -5.17
CA ASN A 175 7.92 -24.11 -4.25
C ASN A 175 9.19 -23.26 -4.16
N LEU A 176 9.17 -22.01 -4.66
CA LEU A 176 10.31 -21.11 -4.63
C LEU A 176 10.19 -20.11 -3.47
N TRP A 177 11.19 -20.04 -2.61
CA TRP A 177 11.30 -19.11 -1.48
C TRP A 177 12.45 -18.13 -1.67
N VAL A 178 12.40 -16.99 -0.98
CA VAL A 178 13.48 -16.00 -0.90
C VAL A 178 13.92 -15.76 0.54
N ARG A 179 15.23 -15.63 0.78
CA ARG A 179 15.81 -15.13 2.03
C ARG A 179 15.69 -13.61 2.04
N ALA A 180 14.49 -13.13 2.43
CA ALA A 180 14.08 -11.75 2.21
C ALA A 180 14.97 -10.74 2.96
N SER A 181 15.25 -10.95 4.25
CA SER A 181 16.13 -10.05 5.01
C SER A 181 17.57 -10.05 4.50
N GLN A 182 18.10 -11.20 4.07
CA GLN A 182 19.46 -11.27 3.50
C GLN A 182 19.53 -10.55 2.15
N LEU A 183 18.52 -10.74 1.31
CA LEU A 183 18.40 -10.05 0.02
C LEU A 183 18.28 -8.54 0.23
N PHE A 184 17.42 -8.11 1.14
CA PHE A 184 17.23 -6.71 1.51
C PHE A 184 18.54 -6.08 1.99
N ASN A 185 19.21 -6.66 2.98
CA ASN A 185 20.47 -6.16 3.51
C ASN A 185 21.60 -6.07 2.48
N LYS A 186 21.53 -6.91 1.43
CA LYS A 186 22.49 -6.86 0.33
C LYS A 186 22.22 -5.72 -0.64
N GLU A 187 20.95 -5.41 -0.93
CA GLU A 187 20.55 -4.53 -2.03
C GLU A 187 20.08 -3.13 -1.57
N ALA A 188 19.67 -2.97 -0.29
CA ALA A 188 19.23 -1.69 0.27
C ALA A 188 20.41 -0.82 0.71
N HIS A 189 21.10 -0.19 -0.25
CA HIS A 189 22.33 0.58 0.07
C HIS A 189 22.11 2.07 0.19
N ASP A 190 21.15 2.61 -0.52
CA ASP A 190 20.88 4.04 -0.53
C ASP A 190 19.73 4.37 0.41
N PRO A 191 19.85 5.47 1.20
CA PRO A 191 18.72 5.92 2.01
C PRO A 191 17.62 6.47 1.10
N HIS A 192 16.42 5.96 1.25
CA HIS A 192 15.22 6.44 0.57
C HIS A 192 14.23 6.97 1.61
N SER A 193 13.62 8.11 1.32
CA SER A 193 12.51 8.61 2.14
C SER A 193 11.21 8.02 1.59
N SER A 194 10.59 7.14 2.37
CA SER A 194 9.29 6.60 2.03
C SER A 194 8.21 7.51 2.59
N GLU A 195 7.44 8.14 1.71
CA GLU A 195 6.27 8.91 2.10
C GLU A 195 5.05 8.00 2.27
N PRO A 196 4.16 8.28 3.24
CA PRO A 196 2.92 7.54 3.38
C PRO A 196 2.10 7.59 2.09
N LEU A 197 1.58 6.45 1.63
CA LEU A 197 0.66 6.41 0.48
C LEU A 197 -0.68 7.04 0.83
N TRP A 198 -1.12 6.89 2.07
CA TRP A 198 -2.39 7.40 2.58
C TRP A 198 -2.20 7.99 3.96
N PRO A 199 -3.03 8.95 4.38
CA PRO A 199 -3.04 9.38 5.76
C PRO A 199 -3.47 8.21 6.66
N TYR A 200 -2.96 8.18 7.90
CA TYR A 200 -3.39 7.26 8.93
C TYR A 200 -4.14 8.01 10.02
N GLU A 201 -5.12 7.37 10.61
CA GLU A 201 -5.83 7.93 11.76
C GLU A 201 -4.91 7.95 12.98
N LEU A 202 -4.77 9.12 13.57
CA LEU A 202 -4.08 9.26 14.85
C LEU A 202 -5.08 9.05 16.00
N PRO A 203 -4.63 8.58 17.18
CA PRO A 203 -5.51 8.23 18.29
C PRO A 203 -6.45 9.35 18.76
N GLU A 204 -6.13 10.60 18.45
CA GLU A 204 -6.91 11.79 18.84
C GLU A 204 -7.72 12.39 17.69
N GLU A 205 -7.65 11.84 16.47
CA GLU A 205 -8.30 12.38 15.28
C GLU A 205 -9.34 11.41 14.72
N THR A 206 -10.60 11.63 15.05
CA THR A 206 -11.71 10.92 14.39
C THR A 206 -12.01 11.60 13.05
N THR A 207 -11.38 11.18 11.97
CA THR A 207 -11.49 11.89 10.69
C THR A 207 -12.60 11.37 9.78
N SER A 208 -12.75 10.10 9.58
CA SER A 208 -13.83 9.56 8.74
C SER A 208 -14.14 8.12 9.14
N GLY A 209 -15.00 7.98 10.13
CA GLY A 209 -15.52 6.67 10.51
C GLY A 209 -16.28 6.02 9.36
N PRO A 210 -16.49 4.69 9.40
CA PRO A 210 -17.27 3.98 8.40
C PRO A 210 -18.68 4.54 8.29
N SER A 211 -19.24 4.55 7.08
CA SER A 211 -20.60 5.04 6.84
C SER A 211 -21.67 4.08 7.35
N ARG A 212 -21.35 2.79 7.40
CA ARG A 212 -22.20 1.74 7.96
C ARG A 212 -21.36 0.51 8.34
N GLU A 213 -21.85 -0.24 9.33
CA GLU A 213 -21.30 -1.53 9.67
C GLU A 213 -21.72 -2.60 8.64
N ILE A 214 -20.83 -3.56 8.38
CA ILE A 214 -21.11 -4.71 7.52
C ILE A 214 -20.49 -5.97 8.12
N LYS A 215 -21.02 -7.13 7.73
CA LYS A 215 -20.41 -8.41 8.11
C LYS A 215 -19.11 -8.68 7.36
N GLY A 216 -19.05 -8.29 6.08
CA GLY A 216 -17.89 -8.52 5.23
C GLY A 216 -18.13 -8.35 3.76
N VAL A 217 -17.24 -8.91 2.95
CA VAL A 217 -17.35 -8.92 1.48
C VAL A 217 -16.90 -10.26 0.91
N LYS A 218 -17.47 -10.63 -0.25
CA LYS A 218 -16.98 -11.71 -1.11
C LYS A 218 -16.47 -11.15 -2.41
N VAL A 219 -15.39 -11.73 -2.93
CA VAL A 219 -14.86 -11.41 -4.26
C VAL A 219 -14.66 -12.69 -5.06
N ASP A 220 -15.31 -12.79 -6.22
CA ASP A 220 -15.19 -13.92 -7.15
C ASP A 220 -14.28 -13.54 -8.33
N TRP A 221 -13.06 -14.09 -8.34
CA TRP A 221 -12.07 -13.90 -9.40
C TRP A 221 -12.19 -14.96 -10.51
N GLY A 222 -13.07 -15.93 -10.32
CA GLY A 222 -13.23 -17.13 -11.15
C GLY A 222 -12.75 -18.38 -10.42
N SER A 223 -11.48 -18.76 -10.57
CA SER A 223 -10.91 -19.92 -9.86
C SER A 223 -10.48 -19.59 -8.43
N THR A 224 -10.30 -18.33 -8.10
CA THR A 224 -10.07 -17.85 -6.74
C THR A 224 -11.31 -17.12 -6.26
N LYS A 225 -11.89 -17.58 -5.15
CA LYS A 225 -12.99 -16.91 -4.45
C LYS A 225 -12.53 -16.58 -3.05
N VAL A 226 -12.71 -15.34 -2.65
CA VAL A 226 -12.30 -14.89 -1.31
C VAL A 226 -13.47 -14.31 -0.56
N GLU A 227 -13.47 -14.51 0.74
CA GLU A 227 -14.38 -13.86 1.68
C GLU A 227 -13.54 -13.18 2.75
N HIS A 228 -13.92 -11.97 3.09
CA HIS A 228 -13.36 -11.21 4.20
C HIS A 228 -14.48 -10.90 5.18
N LEU A 229 -14.37 -11.41 6.41
CA LEU A 229 -15.33 -11.19 7.48
C LEU A 229 -14.69 -10.37 8.60
N TRP A 230 -15.44 -9.42 9.18
CA TRP A 230 -14.93 -8.67 10.31
C TRP A 230 -14.72 -9.55 11.54
N ASP A 231 -13.51 -9.54 12.06
CA ASP A 231 -13.14 -10.19 13.33
C ASP A 231 -12.78 -9.11 14.36
N ALA A 232 -13.73 -8.81 15.23
CA ALA A 232 -13.55 -7.79 16.26
C ALA A 232 -12.44 -8.14 17.28
N ALA A 233 -12.15 -9.43 17.47
CA ALA A 233 -11.09 -9.84 18.40
C ALA A 233 -9.69 -9.56 17.85
N ARG A 234 -9.54 -9.55 16.53
CA ARG A 234 -8.29 -9.23 15.82
C ARG A 234 -8.26 -7.78 15.31
N SER A 235 -9.40 -7.08 15.37
CA SER A 235 -9.60 -5.76 14.75
C SER A 235 -9.22 -5.77 13.26
N GLY A 236 -9.59 -6.84 12.54
CA GLY A 236 -9.20 -7.05 11.15
C GLY A 236 -10.23 -7.86 10.36
N TRP A 237 -10.03 -7.93 9.05
CA TRP A 237 -10.91 -8.60 8.10
C TRP A 237 -10.39 -10.02 7.83
N ALA A 238 -10.86 -11.00 8.62
CA ALA A 238 -10.46 -12.40 8.52
C ALA A 238 -10.72 -12.93 7.10
N ARG A 239 -9.66 -13.43 6.45
CA ARG A 239 -9.71 -13.87 5.05
C ARG A 239 -9.88 -15.37 4.94
N SER A 240 -10.83 -15.83 4.13
CA SER A 240 -10.89 -17.18 3.63
C SER A 240 -10.72 -17.22 2.10
N GLN A 241 -10.29 -18.35 1.57
CA GLN A 241 -10.13 -18.58 0.14
C GLN A 241 -10.69 -19.94 -0.24
N ASN A 242 -11.63 -19.96 -1.19
CA ASN A 242 -12.33 -21.17 -1.65
C ASN A 242 -12.92 -21.96 -0.47
N ASP A 243 -13.60 -21.25 0.42
CA ASP A 243 -14.28 -21.73 1.64
C ASP A 243 -13.35 -22.19 2.80
N ASP A 244 -12.02 -22.17 2.62
CA ASP A 244 -11.06 -22.51 3.67
C ASP A 244 -10.46 -21.23 4.29
N PRO A 245 -10.22 -21.17 5.63
CA PRO A 245 -9.48 -20.07 6.25
C PRO A 245 -8.13 -19.88 5.57
N HIS A 246 -7.78 -18.63 5.24
CA HIS A 246 -6.48 -18.34 4.65
C HIS A 246 -5.41 -18.31 5.74
N VAL A 247 -4.67 -19.40 5.83
CA VAL A 247 -3.61 -19.58 6.80
C VAL A 247 -2.25 -19.34 6.16
N VAL A 248 -1.37 -18.69 6.90
CA VAL A 248 0.04 -18.49 6.57
C VAL A 248 0.93 -19.10 7.64
N LEU A 249 2.19 -19.35 7.31
CA LEU A 249 3.18 -19.85 8.25
C LEU A 249 4.11 -18.73 8.69
N ASP A 250 4.43 -18.69 9.96
CA ASP A 250 5.56 -17.91 10.45
C ASP A 250 6.89 -18.65 10.24
N LEU A 251 8.00 -18.05 10.70
CA LEU A 251 9.33 -18.64 10.59
C LEU A 251 9.53 -19.90 11.42
N LYS A 252 8.67 -20.13 12.42
CA LYS A 252 8.70 -21.35 13.26
C LYS A 252 7.82 -22.45 12.68
N GLY A 253 7.03 -22.13 11.62
CA GLY A 253 6.04 -23.02 11.02
C GLY A 253 4.71 -23.01 11.78
N GLU A 254 4.47 -22.05 12.66
CA GLU A 254 3.19 -21.86 13.32
C GLU A 254 2.19 -21.22 12.35
N GLN A 255 0.93 -21.63 12.43
CA GLN A 255 -0.13 -21.17 11.55
C GLN A 255 -0.81 -19.91 12.10
N HIS A 256 -0.99 -18.91 11.24
CA HIS A 256 -1.69 -17.69 11.52
C HIS A 256 -2.75 -17.43 10.44
N GLU A 257 -3.97 -17.12 10.82
CA GLU A 257 -5.00 -16.67 9.88
C GLU A 257 -4.75 -15.20 9.50
N LEU A 258 -4.89 -14.90 8.23
CA LEU A 258 -4.77 -13.52 7.73
C LEU A 258 -6.02 -12.71 8.07
N ALA A 259 -5.81 -11.53 8.65
CA ALA A 259 -6.85 -10.58 8.98
C ALA A 259 -6.30 -9.14 8.91
N PRO A 260 -6.15 -8.55 7.71
CA PRO A 260 -5.68 -7.17 7.59
C PRO A 260 -6.64 -6.19 8.26
N GLU A 261 -6.09 -5.12 8.82
CA GLU A 261 -6.86 -4.06 9.47
C GLU A 261 -7.66 -3.23 8.45
N ASN A 262 -7.07 -2.98 7.28
CA ASN A 262 -7.73 -2.26 6.20
C ASN A 262 -7.87 -3.15 4.97
N LEU A 263 -9.05 -3.13 4.38
CA LEU A 263 -9.34 -3.80 3.12
C LEU A 263 -9.91 -2.79 2.12
N ILE A 264 -9.26 -2.65 0.98
CA ILE A 264 -9.68 -1.76 -0.09
C ILE A 264 -10.08 -2.59 -1.30
N ILE A 265 -11.31 -2.45 -1.76
CA ILE A 265 -11.76 -2.99 -3.04
C ILE A 265 -11.63 -1.88 -4.08
N GLN A 266 -10.59 -1.92 -4.87
CA GLN A 266 -10.41 -1.02 -6.00
C GLN A 266 -11.00 -1.66 -7.25
N PHE A 267 -12.21 -1.21 -7.67
CA PHE A 267 -12.81 -1.73 -8.89
C PHE A 267 -11.94 -1.42 -10.11
N THR A 268 -11.42 -2.46 -10.71
CA THR A 268 -10.39 -2.39 -11.76
C THR A 268 -10.89 -3.05 -13.04
N LYS A 269 -10.68 -2.38 -14.16
CA LYS A 269 -10.93 -2.95 -15.48
C LYS A 269 -9.71 -3.76 -15.93
N TYR A 270 -9.95 -4.96 -16.41
CA TYR A 270 -8.92 -5.82 -17.00
C TYR A 270 -9.08 -5.91 -18.51
N VAL A 271 -7.95 -5.99 -19.20
CA VAL A 271 -7.87 -6.29 -20.63
C VAL A 271 -6.95 -7.50 -20.85
N LEU A 272 -7.32 -8.38 -21.74
CA LEU A 272 -6.43 -9.49 -22.13
C LEU A 272 -5.36 -8.96 -23.07
N THR A 273 -4.10 -9.14 -22.70
CA THR A 273 -2.96 -8.78 -23.55
C THR A 273 -2.79 -9.78 -24.70
N ASN A 274 -1.88 -9.50 -25.63
CA ASN A 274 -1.45 -10.47 -26.63
C ASN A 274 -0.33 -11.40 -26.13
N GLU A 275 0.05 -11.26 -24.87
CA GLU A 275 1.04 -12.09 -24.21
C GLU A 275 0.37 -13.33 -23.64
N GLU A 276 1.08 -14.45 -23.69
CA GLU A 276 0.62 -15.73 -23.19
C GLU A 276 1.57 -16.25 -22.09
N ASP A 277 1.02 -16.99 -21.18
CA ASP A 277 1.79 -17.76 -20.21
C ASP A 277 2.40 -19.03 -20.89
N VAL A 278 3.11 -19.83 -20.10
CA VAL A 278 3.75 -21.07 -20.60
C VAL A 278 2.74 -22.14 -21.08
N ASN A 279 1.47 -21.98 -20.76
CA ASN A 279 0.39 -22.88 -21.15
C ASN A 279 -0.46 -22.32 -22.30
N GLY A 280 -0.11 -21.15 -22.84
CA GLY A 280 -0.84 -20.46 -23.90
C GLY A 280 -2.05 -19.66 -23.43
N ALA A 281 -2.21 -19.45 -22.11
CA ALA A 281 -3.26 -18.60 -21.59
C ALA A 281 -2.88 -17.11 -21.69
N ARG A 282 -3.78 -16.28 -22.23
CA ARG A 282 -3.55 -14.84 -22.36
C ARG A 282 -3.52 -14.18 -20.99
N ILE A 283 -2.54 -13.27 -20.82
CA ILE A 283 -2.29 -12.59 -19.54
C ILE A 283 -3.25 -11.39 -19.38
N PRO A 284 -4.05 -11.32 -18.31
CA PRO A 284 -4.82 -10.13 -18.01
C PRO A 284 -3.90 -9.00 -17.52
N LEU A 285 -4.25 -7.77 -17.91
CA LEU A 285 -3.62 -6.53 -17.46
C LEU A 285 -4.67 -5.67 -16.76
N GLY A 286 -4.46 -5.38 -15.49
CA GLY A 286 -5.24 -4.43 -14.74
C GLY A 286 -4.90 -2.99 -15.16
N LEU A 287 -5.91 -2.20 -15.49
CA LEU A 287 -5.75 -0.81 -15.90
C LEU A 287 -5.66 0.10 -14.67
N VAL A 288 -4.47 0.16 -14.07
CA VAL A 288 -4.18 0.88 -12.81
C VAL A 288 -3.03 1.90 -12.96
N SER A 289 -2.64 2.23 -14.18
CA SER A 289 -1.57 3.22 -14.42
C SER A 289 -2.00 4.64 -14.12
N GLU A 290 -3.25 4.96 -14.47
CA GLU A 290 -3.91 6.25 -14.27
C GLU A 290 -5.42 6.08 -14.37
N GLY A 291 -6.20 7.04 -13.88
CA GLY A 291 -7.65 7.04 -14.00
C GLY A 291 -8.38 7.20 -12.69
N SER A 292 -9.65 6.82 -12.71
CA SER A 292 -10.53 6.86 -11.54
C SER A 292 -11.63 5.80 -11.64
N GLY A 293 -12.19 5.44 -10.50
CA GLY A 293 -13.29 4.49 -10.43
C GLY A 293 -13.89 4.42 -9.04
N THR A 294 -14.87 3.55 -8.87
CA THR A 294 -15.46 3.27 -7.56
C THR A 294 -14.48 2.47 -6.70
N ALA A 295 -14.51 2.71 -5.39
CA ALA A 295 -13.82 1.92 -4.39
C ALA A 295 -14.71 1.67 -3.17
N LEU A 296 -14.46 0.56 -2.49
CA LEU A 296 -15.01 0.26 -1.17
C LEU A 296 -13.85 0.16 -0.21
N ILE A 297 -13.90 0.89 0.89
CA ILE A 297 -12.87 0.87 1.92
C ILE A 297 -13.49 0.32 3.20
N LEU A 298 -12.94 -0.78 3.66
CA LEU A 298 -13.38 -1.50 4.84
C LEU A 298 -12.34 -1.34 5.93
N LYS A 299 -12.72 -0.79 7.06
CA LYS A 299 -11.92 -0.63 8.27
C LYS A 299 -12.81 -0.57 9.50
N ASP A 300 -12.31 -0.93 10.65
CA ASP A 300 -13.00 -0.82 11.95
C ASP A 300 -14.41 -1.44 11.96
N GLY A 301 -14.59 -2.56 11.26
CA GLY A 301 -15.87 -3.27 11.16
C GLY A 301 -16.91 -2.66 10.24
N GLY A 302 -16.55 -1.60 9.52
CA GLY A 302 -17.51 -0.93 8.65
C GLY A 302 -16.98 -0.59 7.27
N LEU A 303 -17.88 -0.07 6.45
CA LEU A 303 -17.70 0.24 5.04
C LEU A 303 -17.78 1.73 4.79
N ILE A 304 -16.84 2.26 4.00
CA ILE A 304 -16.90 3.56 3.34
C ILE A 304 -17.01 3.32 1.84
N GLU A 305 -18.11 3.73 1.25
CA GLU A 305 -18.26 3.77 -0.20
C GLU A 305 -17.61 5.04 -0.74
N GLY A 306 -16.80 4.91 -1.80
CA GLY A 306 -16.04 6.02 -2.30
C GLY A 306 -15.51 5.81 -3.72
N ARG A 307 -14.47 6.51 -4.03
CA ARG A 307 -13.79 6.44 -5.33
C ARG A 307 -12.29 6.45 -5.18
N TRP A 308 -11.62 5.82 -6.11
CA TRP A 308 -10.18 5.94 -6.28
C TRP A 308 -9.84 6.90 -7.41
N ILE A 309 -8.72 7.60 -7.28
CA ILE A 309 -8.12 8.46 -8.30
C ILE A 309 -6.63 8.21 -8.33
N LYS A 310 -6.08 8.00 -9.52
CA LYS A 310 -4.64 7.94 -9.78
C LYS A 310 -4.31 8.88 -10.91
N ALA A 311 -3.55 9.93 -10.63
CA ALA A 311 -3.28 11.01 -11.58
C ALA A 311 -2.35 10.59 -12.72
N ASN A 312 -1.36 9.74 -12.41
CA ASN A 312 -0.43 9.15 -13.37
C ASN A 312 0.28 7.92 -12.75
N VAL A 313 1.12 7.26 -13.52
CA VAL A 313 1.78 6.01 -13.13
C VAL A 313 2.75 6.15 -11.95
N THR A 314 3.33 7.34 -11.72
CA THR A 314 4.36 7.55 -10.67
C THR A 314 3.80 8.00 -9.34
N VAL A 315 2.51 8.32 -9.25
CA VAL A 315 1.86 8.65 -7.98
C VAL A 315 1.02 7.47 -7.48
N HIS A 316 0.82 7.39 -6.17
CA HIS A 316 -0.06 6.39 -5.59
C HIS A 316 -1.54 6.65 -5.95
N THR A 317 -2.39 5.68 -5.68
CA THR A 317 -3.84 5.82 -5.80
C THR A 317 -4.39 6.45 -4.54
N ASP A 318 -5.11 7.56 -4.68
CA ASP A 318 -5.85 8.20 -3.59
C ASP A 318 -7.27 7.62 -3.50
N PHE A 319 -7.79 7.55 -2.27
CA PHE A 319 -9.15 7.10 -1.99
C PHE A 319 -9.95 8.21 -1.32
N PHE A 320 -11.09 8.54 -1.91
CA PHE A 320 -11.96 9.61 -1.44
C PHE A 320 -13.36 9.07 -1.10
N ASP A 321 -13.96 9.60 -0.06
CA ASP A 321 -15.36 9.34 0.26
C ASP A 321 -16.33 10.06 -0.70
N ASN A 322 -17.63 9.85 -0.50
CA ASN A 322 -18.67 10.47 -1.32
C ASN A 322 -18.78 11.99 -1.12
N GLN A 323 -18.16 12.56 -0.07
CA GLN A 323 -18.04 13.99 0.15
C GLN A 323 -16.77 14.58 -0.47
N GLY A 324 -15.92 13.77 -1.05
CA GLY A 324 -14.64 14.18 -1.66
C GLY A 324 -13.51 14.39 -0.66
N ARG A 325 -13.63 13.86 0.56
CA ARG A 325 -12.56 13.89 1.57
C ARG A 325 -11.65 12.68 1.36
N LEU A 326 -10.36 12.89 1.52
CA LEU A 326 -9.37 11.80 1.49
C LEU A 326 -9.61 10.87 2.69
N ILE A 327 -9.62 9.57 2.44
CA ILE A 327 -9.89 8.57 3.47
C ILE A 327 -8.58 8.20 4.15
N ALA A 328 -8.54 8.36 5.49
CA ALA A 328 -7.44 7.89 6.31
C ALA A 328 -7.62 6.39 6.62
N MET A 329 -6.52 5.64 6.61
CA MET A 329 -6.49 4.22 6.99
C MET A 329 -6.30 4.08 8.50
N SER A 330 -6.81 3.01 9.08
CA SER A 330 -6.48 2.63 10.45
C SER A 330 -5.03 2.15 10.51
N PRO A 331 -4.27 2.43 11.59
CA PRO A 331 -2.94 1.86 11.74
C PRO A 331 -2.97 0.32 11.65
N GLY A 332 -2.15 -0.26 10.77
CA GLY A 332 -2.14 -1.69 10.50
C GLY A 332 -1.87 -2.01 9.04
N SER A 333 -1.94 -3.28 8.68
CA SER A 333 -1.74 -3.74 7.31
C SER A 333 -2.93 -3.36 6.41
N THR A 334 -2.63 -3.08 5.14
CA THR A 334 -3.65 -2.72 4.14
C THR A 334 -3.62 -3.69 2.96
N TRP A 335 -4.76 -4.31 2.67
CA TRP A 335 -4.93 -5.13 1.47
C TRP A 335 -5.75 -4.38 0.43
N VAL A 336 -5.24 -4.33 -0.80
CA VAL A 336 -5.89 -3.70 -1.95
C VAL A 336 -6.25 -4.77 -2.97
N LEU A 337 -7.52 -5.07 -3.09
CA LEU A 337 -8.04 -6.03 -4.07
C LEU A 337 -8.39 -5.27 -5.35
N LEU A 338 -7.67 -5.55 -6.44
CA LEU A 338 -7.93 -4.99 -7.77
C LEU A 338 -9.09 -5.76 -8.42
N ALA A 339 -10.28 -5.66 -7.86
CA ALA A 339 -11.41 -6.51 -8.19
C ALA A 339 -12.10 -6.10 -9.52
N PRO A 340 -12.49 -7.04 -10.39
CA PRO A 340 -13.42 -6.75 -11.48
C PRO A 340 -14.76 -6.21 -10.96
N ARG A 341 -15.41 -5.34 -11.74
CA ARG A 341 -16.59 -4.58 -11.25
C ARG A 341 -17.73 -5.48 -10.73
N ASP A 342 -18.00 -6.58 -11.40
CA ASP A 342 -19.17 -7.44 -11.12
C ASP A 342 -18.79 -8.67 -10.27
N SER A 343 -17.64 -8.64 -9.61
CA SER A 343 -17.11 -9.77 -8.84
C SER A 343 -17.30 -9.64 -7.33
N VAL A 344 -17.92 -8.57 -6.85
CA VAL A 344 -17.97 -8.23 -5.42
C VAL A 344 -19.38 -8.27 -4.89
N GLU A 345 -19.56 -8.97 -3.77
CA GLU A 345 -20.79 -9.02 -2.96
C GLU A 345 -20.50 -8.46 -1.57
N ILE A 346 -21.34 -7.52 -1.11
CA ILE A 346 -21.28 -6.99 0.25
C ILE A 346 -22.17 -7.87 1.13
N LEU A 347 -21.63 -8.33 2.25
CA LEU A 347 -22.34 -9.13 3.23
C LEU A 347 -22.85 -8.20 4.33
N GLU A 348 -24.17 -7.99 4.36
CA GLU A 348 -24.81 -7.16 5.37
C GLU A 348 -24.87 -7.88 6.72
N ILE A 349 -24.99 -7.12 7.80
CA ILE A 349 -25.33 -7.66 9.12
C ILE A 349 -26.81 -8.05 9.07
N ASP A 350 -27.11 -9.29 9.43
CA ASP A 350 -28.50 -9.76 9.55
C ASP A 350 -29.22 -8.97 10.66
N ASP A 351 -30.42 -8.44 10.37
CA ASP A 351 -31.29 -7.73 11.32
C ASP A 351 -31.74 -8.58 12.52
#